data_dfff6c3bc4d8cc1eeb199b45b303f512
#
_entry.id   dfff6c3bc4d8cc1eeb199b45b303f512
#
_cell.length_a   1.000
_cell.length_b   1.000
_cell.length_c   1.000
_cell.angle_alpha   90.00
_cell.angle_beta   90.00
_cell.angle_gamma   90.00
#
_symmetry.space_group_name_H-M   'P 1'
#
loop_
_entity.id
_entity.type
_entity.pdbx_description
1 polymer ?
#
loop_
_entity_poly.entity_id
_entity_poly.type
_entity_poly.pdbx_seq_one_letter_code
_entity_poly.pdbx_strand_id
1 'polypeptide(L)'
;MANLVFICASEGNNALLAREVEAHAVAMGHSVEHVSLNEYDFPIYTVAREKATPVLEGIDRLVEVLDRGEAWFVFAPEYNGTCPPVLNNTIAWLSREGDDFRRLFRDRVVALGTHSGGGGNHVIMAMRMQFSFLGCVVIGRSLLTNKKKPANPDTINAIPVSYTHLRAHET
;
A
#
# COMPACT_ATOMS: atom_id res chain seq x y z
N MET A 1 -16.83 -7.85 -7.77
CA MET A 1 -16.71 -6.46 -7.28
C MET A 1 -15.97 -6.51 -5.96
N ALA A 2 -14.96 -5.65 -5.74
CA ALA A 2 -14.20 -5.59 -4.49
C ALA A 2 -13.94 -4.14 -4.11
N ASN A 3 -13.80 -3.86 -2.81
CA ASN A 3 -13.35 -2.57 -2.29
C ASN A 3 -11.83 -2.59 -2.18
N LEU A 4 -11.16 -1.77 -2.99
CA LEU A 4 -9.71 -1.66 -3.03
C LEU A 4 -9.27 -0.39 -2.28
N VAL A 5 -8.24 -0.49 -1.46
CA VAL A 5 -7.62 0.67 -0.82
C VAL A 5 -6.29 0.97 -1.50
N PHE A 6 -6.17 2.16 -2.06
CA PHE A 6 -4.96 2.66 -2.69
C PHE A 6 -4.18 3.53 -1.72
N ILE A 7 -3.03 3.04 -1.27
CA ILE A 7 -2.19 3.65 -0.25
C ILE A 7 -1.04 4.37 -0.95
N CYS A 8 -1.01 5.69 -0.89
CA CYS A 8 0.03 6.53 -1.49
C CYS A 8 1.00 7.04 -0.42
N ALA A 9 2.25 6.64 -0.53
CA ALA A 9 3.33 7.06 0.37
C ALA A 9 4.09 8.31 -0.11
N SER A 10 3.56 9.01 -1.09
CA SER A 10 4.01 10.33 -1.53
C SER A 10 2.93 11.00 -2.38
N GLU A 11 3.03 12.30 -2.49
CA GLU A 11 2.31 13.12 -3.47
C GLU A 11 2.98 13.04 -4.87
N GLY A 12 2.45 13.76 -5.83
CA GLY A 12 3.03 13.85 -7.16
C GLY A 12 2.89 12.56 -7.99
N ASN A 13 3.97 12.08 -8.60
CA ASN A 13 3.91 11.04 -9.62
C ASN A 13 3.33 9.70 -9.14
N ASN A 14 3.52 9.32 -7.89
CA ASN A 14 2.93 8.09 -7.36
C ASN A 14 1.43 8.24 -7.12
N ALA A 15 0.97 9.42 -6.69
CA ALA A 15 -0.46 9.70 -6.58
C ALA A 15 -1.12 9.78 -7.97
N LEU A 16 -0.44 10.34 -8.98
CA LEU A 16 -0.92 10.33 -10.37
C LEU A 16 -1.01 8.91 -10.93
N LEU A 17 -0.01 8.07 -10.67
CA LEU A 17 -0.03 6.65 -11.04
C LEU A 17 -1.20 5.91 -10.37
N ALA A 18 -1.47 6.19 -9.09
CA ALA A 18 -2.60 5.60 -8.39
C ALA A 18 -3.93 5.98 -9.07
N ARG A 19 -4.12 7.24 -9.47
CA ARG A 19 -5.34 7.68 -10.20
C ARG A 19 -5.47 7.04 -11.58
N GLU A 20 -4.37 6.83 -12.29
CA GLU A 20 -4.38 6.11 -13.56
C GLU A 20 -4.84 4.66 -13.35
N VAL A 21 -4.32 3.97 -12.33
CA VAL A 21 -4.72 2.60 -11.99
C VAL A 21 -6.17 2.54 -11.50
N GLU A 22 -6.65 3.54 -10.77
CA GLU A 22 -8.04 3.65 -10.33
C GLU A 22 -9.01 3.61 -11.50
N ALA A 23 -8.74 4.39 -12.56
CA ALA A 23 -9.60 4.41 -13.74
C ALA A 23 -9.81 3.01 -14.34
N HIS A 24 -8.75 2.19 -14.36
CA HIS A 24 -8.83 0.80 -14.81
C HIS A 24 -9.60 -0.09 -13.81
N ALA A 25 -9.34 0.04 -12.52
CA ALA A 25 -10.02 -0.73 -11.48
C ALA A 25 -11.53 -0.46 -11.49
N VAL A 26 -11.94 0.80 -11.59
CA VAL A 26 -13.35 1.20 -11.69
C VAL A 26 -14.00 0.66 -12.97
N ALA A 27 -13.33 0.72 -14.10
CA ALA A 27 -13.81 0.13 -15.36
C ALA A 27 -14.01 -1.38 -15.27
N MET A 28 -13.30 -2.07 -14.37
CA MET A 28 -13.45 -3.50 -14.08
C MET A 28 -14.52 -3.77 -12.98
N GLY A 29 -15.21 -2.74 -12.49
CA GLY A 29 -16.30 -2.86 -11.53
C GLY A 29 -15.85 -2.91 -10.06
N HIS A 30 -14.62 -2.50 -9.74
CA HIS A 30 -14.16 -2.33 -8.35
C HIS A 30 -14.49 -0.93 -7.81
N SER A 31 -14.64 -0.80 -6.49
CA SER A 31 -14.59 0.48 -5.80
C SER A 31 -13.18 0.75 -5.31
N VAL A 32 -12.77 2.03 -5.28
CA VAL A 32 -11.44 2.44 -4.83
C VAL A 32 -11.57 3.53 -3.79
N GLU A 33 -10.87 3.35 -2.67
CA GLU A 33 -10.71 4.37 -1.64
C GLU A 33 -9.22 4.75 -1.57
N HIS A 34 -8.93 6.07 -1.63
CA HIS A 34 -7.56 6.58 -1.56
C HIS A 34 -7.16 6.94 -0.13
N VAL A 35 -5.95 6.54 0.23
CA VAL A 35 -5.26 6.92 1.46
C VAL A 35 -3.94 7.60 1.08
N SER A 36 -3.81 8.87 1.40
CA SER A 36 -2.52 9.59 1.35
C SER A 36 -1.87 9.53 2.72
N LEU A 37 -0.73 8.86 2.83
CA LEU A 37 -0.02 8.76 4.12
C LEU A 37 0.52 10.11 4.60
N ASN A 38 0.68 11.08 3.69
CA ASN A 38 1.13 12.42 4.04
C ASN A 38 0.05 13.27 4.78
N GLU A 39 -1.21 12.81 4.76
CA GLU A 39 -2.28 13.44 5.54
C GLU A 39 -2.26 13.03 7.03
N TYR A 40 -1.44 12.03 7.38
CA TYR A 40 -1.27 11.54 8.73
C TYR A 40 0.10 11.98 9.27
N ASP A 41 0.11 13.05 10.06
CA ASP A 41 1.34 13.59 10.67
C ASP A 41 1.74 12.77 11.91
N PHE A 42 1.95 11.47 11.73
CA PHE A 42 2.38 10.61 12.82
C PHE A 42 3.82 10.91 13.22
N PRO A 43 4.10 11.14 14.52
CA PRO A 43 5.46 11.35 14.96
C PRO A 43 6.32 10.12 14.65
N ILE A 44 7.63 10.32 14.47
CA ILE A 44 8.55 9.19 14.28
C ILE A 44 8.40 8.20 15.43
N TYR A 45 8.08 6.95 15.06
CA TYR A 45 7.86 5.88 16.03
C TYR A 45 9.12 5.59 16.84
N THR A 46 8.96 5.57 18.14
CA THR A 46 9.90 5.02 19.11
C THR A 46 9.10 4.46 20.28
N VAL A 47 9.64 3.48 21.01
CA VAL A 47 8.99 2.94 22.22
C VAL A 47 8.68 4.02 23.25
N ALA A 48 9.56 5.02 23.40
CA ALA A 48 9.32 6.15 24.30
C ALA A 48 8.16 7.04 23.80
N ARG A 49 8.09 7.26 22.48
CA ARG A 49 7.02 8.06 21.87
C ARG A 49 5.66 7.34 21.98
N GLU A 50 5.62 6.04 21.72
CA GLU A 50 4.41 5.23 21.89
C GLU A 50 3.85 5.35 23.32
N LYS A 51 4.71 5.20 24.34
CA LYS A 51 4.31 5.37 25.76
C LYS A 51 3.82 6.78 26.10
N ALA A 52 4.37 7.80 25.44
CA ALA A 52 4.00 9.19 25.64
C ALA A 52 2.75 9.61 24.84
N THR A 53 2.30 8.79 23.89
CA THR A 53 1.18 9.07 22.99
C THR A 53 0.16 7.93 23.08
N PRO A 54 -0.59 7.84 24.20
CA PRO A 54 -1.54 6.73 24.41
C PRO A 54 -2.70 6.74 23.41
N VAL A 55 -2.98 7.88 22.80
CA VAL A 55 -3.95 8.04 21.69
C VAL A 55 -3.23 8.76 20.56
N LEU A 56 -3.03 8.07 19.44
CA LEU A 56 -2.45 8.66 18.25
C LEU A 56 -3.56 9.20 17.37
N GLU A 57 -3.61 10.52 17.19
CA GLU A 57 -4.65 11.17 16.40
C GLU A 57 -4.67 10.65 14.95
N GLY A 58 -5.85 10.25 14.49
CA GLY A 58 -6.08 9.77 13.13
C GLY A 58 -5.73 8.30 12.87
N ILE A 59 -5.12 7.59 13.83
CA ILE A 59 -4.78 6.16 13.63
C ILE A 59 -6.04 5.32 13.47
N ASP A 60 -7.07 5.56 14.28
CA ASP A 60 -8.33 4.81 14.22
C ASP A 60 -8.99 4.96 12.84
N ARG A 61 -9.05 6.19 12.30
CA ARG A 61 -9.58 6.45 10.96
C ARG A 61 -8.79 5.69 9.88
N LEU A 62 -7.45 5.67 9.99
CA LEU A 62 -6.62 4.93 9.05
C LEU A 62 -6.87 3.43 9.15
N VAL A 63 -6.93 2.89 10.37
CA VAL A 63 -7.24 1.48 10.63
C VAL A 63 -8.60 1.09 10.04
N GLU A 64 -9.64 1.90 10.24
CA GLU A 64 -10.98 1.65 9.69
C GLU A 64 -10.98 1.57 8.16
N VAL A 65 -10.29 2.50 7.49
CA VAL A 65 -10.19 2.50 6.03
C VAL A 65 -9.45 1.26 5.54
N LEU A 66 -8.31 0.94 6.14
CA LEU A 66 -7.52 -0.23 5.77
C LEU A 66 -8.26 -1.55 6.02
N ASP A 67 -9.01 -1.63 7.10
CA ASP A 67 -9.75 -2.83 7.49
C ASP A 67 -10.93 -3.12 6.54
N ARG A 68 -11.64 -2.06 6.09
CA ARG A 68 -12.71 -2.17 5.09
C ARG A 68 -12.22 -2.60 3.71
N GLY A 69 -10.95 -2.33 3.39
CA GLY A 69 -10.39 -2.70 2.10
C GLY A 69 -10.21 -4.21 1.97
N GLU A 70 -10.71 -4.79 0.90
CA GLU A 70 -10.54 -6.23 0.63
C GLU A 70 -9.14 -6.55 0.10
N ALA A 71 -8.52 -5.60 -0.60
CA ALA A 71 -7.14 -5.65 -1.02
C ALA A 71 -6.53 -4.25 -1.04
N TRP A 72 -5.21 -4.17 -0.95
CA TRP A 72 -4.48 -2.92 -1.00
C TRP A 72 -3.60 -2.82 -2.24
N PHE A 73 -3.47 -1.62 -2.77
CA PHE A 73 -2.46 -1.28 -3.75
C PHE A 73 -1.57 -0.17 -3.18
N VAL A 74 -0.31 -0.48 -2.90
CA VAL A 74 0.64 0.44 -2.27
C VAL A 74 1.52 1.09 -3.33
N PHE A 75 1.49 2.41 -3.37
CA PHE A 75 2.28 3.25 -4.28
C PHE A 75 3.32 4.03 -3.48
N ALA A 76 4.60 3.79 -3.75
CA ALA A 76 5.69 4.43 -3.04
C ALA A 76 6.86 4.80 -3.97
N PRO A 77 7.48 5.98 -3.80
CA PRO A 77 8.72 6.31 -4.50
C PRO A 77 9.90 5.53 -3.91
N GLU A 78 10.93 5.35 -4.71
CA GLU A 78 12.21 4.87 -4.21
C GLU A 78 13.02 6.06 -3.65
N TYR A 79 13.28 6.04 -2.35
CA TYR A 79 14.15 7.00 -1.68
C TYR A 79 15.40 6.27 -1.18
N ASN A 80 16.56 6.63 -1.75
CA ASN A 80 17.84 6.04 -1.39
C ASN A 80 17.83 4.48 -1.43
N GLY A 81 17.19 3.90 -2.44
CA GLY A 81 17.10 2.46 -2.65
C GLY A 81 16.15 1.72 -1.70
N THR A 82 15.22 2.41 -1.04
CA THR A 82 14.27 1.79 -0.10
C THR A 82 12.93 2.52 -0.06
N CYS A 83 12.06 2.10 0.88
CA CYS A 83 10.77 2.73 1.13
C CYS A 83 10.93 4.14 1.70
N PRO A 84 9.99 5.06 1.39
CA PRO A 84 9.99 6.38 1.99
C PRO A 84 9.72 6.29 3.50
N PRO A 85 10.29 7.22 4.30
CA PRO A 85 10.13 7.22 5.76
C PRO A 85 8.68 7.16 6.24
N VAL A 86 7.77 7.88 5.57
CA VAL A 86 6.35 7.92 5.92
C VAL A 86 5.71 6.53 5.86
N LEU A 87 6.05 5.70 4.88
CA LEU A 87 5.52 4.33 4.78
C LEU A 87 6.00 3.47 5.95
N ASN A 88 7.30 3.46 6.21
CA ASN A 88 7.87 2.70 7.31
C ASN A 88 7.35 3.15 8.67
N ASN A 89 7.22 4.48 8.87
CA ASN A 89 6.71 5.05 10.09
C ASN A 89 5.23 4.67 10.33
N THR A 90 4.41 4.79 9.30
CA THR A 90 2.99 4.41 9.37
C THR A 90 2.83 2.92 9.68
N ILE A 91 3.59 2.04 9.02
CA ILE A 91 3.57 0.59 9.31
C ILE A 91 3.99 0.32 10.76
N ALA A 92 5.01 1.02 11.28
CA ALA A 92 5.45 0.86 12.66
C ALA A 92 4.31 1.19 13.66
N TRP A 93 3.57 2.28 13.45
CA TRP A 93 2.42 2.62 14.27
C TRP A 93 1.26 1.63 14.11
N LEU A 94 0.88 1.29 12.88
CA LEU A 94 -0.18 0.31 12.61
C LEU A 94 0.09 -1.06 13.24
N SER A 95 1.35 -1.44 13.36
CA SER A 95 1.76 -2.69 14.01
C SER A 95 1.61 -2.66 15.54
N ARG A 96 1.21 -1.51 16.13
CA ARG A 96 0.96 -1.38 17.57
C ARG A 96 -0.53 -1.31 17.91
N GLU A 97 -1.39 -1.37 16.89
CA GLU A 97 -2.83 -1.34 17.07
C GLU A 97 -3.37 -2.73 17.46
N GLY A 98 -3.90 -2.81 18.70
CA GLY A 98 -4.39 -4.05 19.30
C GLY A 98 -3.27 -4.99 19.77
N ASP A 99 -3.67 -6.21 20.12
CA ASP A 99 -2.78 -7.22 20.73
C ASP A 99 -1.97 -8.02 19.69
N ASP A 100 -2.37 -8.00 18.42
CA ASP A 100 -1.72 -8.71 17.31
C ASP A 100 -1.18 -7.72 16.28
N PHE A 101 0.13 -7.55 16.24
CA PHE A 101 0.81 -6.63 15.32
C PHE A 101 0.58 -6.95 13.83
N ARG A 102 0.09 -8.15 13.51
CA ARG A 102 -0.23 -8.58 12.15
C ARG A 102 -1.72 -8.52 11.82
N ARG A 103 -2.58 -8.13 12.75
CA ARG A 103 -4.04 -8.16 12.58
C ARG A 103 -4.51 -7.53 11.26
N LEU A 104 -4.04 -6.34 10.94
CA LEU A 104 -4.42 -5.63 9.72
C LEU A 104 -3.81 -6.24 8.43
N PHE A 105 -2.67 -6.89 8.58
CA PHE A 105 -1.82 -7.32 7.46
C PHE A 105 -2.03 -8.79 7.08
N ARG A 106 -2.36 -9.65 8.06
CA ARG A 106 -2.47 -11.09 7.83
C ARG A 106 -3.48 -11.40 6.74
N ASP A 107 -3.03 -12.19 5.76
CA ASP A 107 -3.79 -12.66 4.61
C ASP A 107 -4.33 -11.53 3.70
N ARG A 108 -3.95 -10.28 3.96
CA ARG A 108 -4.30 -9.14 3.12
C ARG A 108 -3.59 -9.25 1.77
N VAL A 109 -4.36 -9.25 0.68
CA VAL A 109 -3.79 -9.22 -0.67
C VAL A 109 -3.24 -7.82 -0.95
N VAL A 110 -1.97 -7.75 -1.36
CA VAL A 110 -1.27 -6.48 -1.59
C VAL A 110 -0.63 -6.46 -2.97
N ALA A 111 -0.97 -5.47 -3.78
CA ALA A 111 -0.26 -5.10 -4.99
C ALA A 111 0.72 -3.95 -4.73
N LEU A 112 1.80 -3.89 -5.51
CA LEU A 112 2.85 -2.90 -5.34
C LEU A 112 3.07 -2.10 -6.63
N GLY A 113 3.15 -0.76 -6.49
CA GLY A 113 3.43 0.16 -7.57
C GLY A 113 4.45 1.21 -7.20
N THR A 114 5.19 1.69 -8.18
CA THR A 114 6.13 2.78 -8.02
C THR A 114 6.29 3.61 -9.29
N HIS A 115 6.44 4.92 -9.10
CA HIS A 115 7.02 5.81 -10.10
C HIS A 115 8.32 6.38 -9.53
N SER A 116 9.46 5.93 -10.06
CA SER A 116 10.78 6.28 -9.52
C SER A 116 11.81 6.47 -10.63
N GLY A 117 12.62 7.52 -10.54
CA GLY A 117 13.62 7.87 -11.54
C GLY A 117 14.67 6.78 -11.79
N GLY A 118 15.05 6.02 -10.76
CA GLY A 118 15.98 4.88 -10.82
C GLY A 118 15.35 3.55 -11.26
N GLY A 119 14.05 3.54 -11.61
CA GLY A 119 13.34 2.34 -12.05
C GLY A 119 12.56 1.61 -10.94
N GLY A 120 12.83 1.88 -9.67
CA GLY A 120 12.02 1.46 -8.53
C GLY A 120 12.15 -0.01 -8.12
N ASN A 121 13.14 -0.74 -8.63
CA ASN A 121 13.30 -2.15 -8.28
C ASN A 121 13.57 -2.37 -6.79
N HIS A 122 14.39 -1.52 -6.17
CA HIS A 122 14.76 -1.67 -4.77
C HIS A 122 13.57 -1.40 -3.84
N VAL A 123 12.78 -0.34 -4.09
CA VAL A 123 11.59 -0.06 -3.28
C VAL A 123 10.55 -1.18 -3.42
N ILE A 124 10.35 -1.74 -4.60
CA ILE A 124 9.45 -2.89 -4.80
C ILE A 124 9.93 -4.09 -3.99
N MET A 125 11.24 -4.40 -4.00
CA MET A 125 11.79 -5.50 -3.21
C MET A 125 11.68 -5.24 -1.71
N ALA A 126 11.93 -4.01 -1.26
CA ALA A 126 11.79 -3.62 0.14
C ALA A 126 10.34 -3.75 0.63
N MET A 127 9.37 -3.22 -0.14
CA MET A 127 7.94 -3.37 0.17
C MET A 127 7.52 -4.85 0.16
N ARG A 128 7.94 -5.62 -0.82
CA ARG A 128 7.62 -7.06 -0.91
C ARG A 128 8.09 -7.81 0.32
N MET A 129 9.33 -7.60 0.73
CA MET A 129 9.90 -8.21 1.94
C MET A 129 9.10 -7.80 3.19
N GLN A 130 8.81 -6.51 3.35
CA GLN A 130 8.12 -5.98 4.53
C GLN A 130 6.68 -6.49 4.64
N PHE A 131 5.88 -6.38 3.57
CA PHE A 131 4.50 -6.85 3.57
C PHE A 131 4.40 -8.38 3.70
N SER A 132 5.29 -9.14 3.06
CA SER A 132 5.34 -10.60 3.26
C SER A 132 5.70 -10.98 4.69
N PHE A 133 6.65 -10.28 5.33
CA PHE A 133 6.97 -10.49 6.74
C PHE A 133 5.77 -10.25 7.67
N LEU A 134 4.95 -9.24 7.34
CA LEU A 134 3.73 -8.91 8.07
C LEU A 134 2.58 -9.92 7.83
N GLY A 135 2.75 -10.85 6.91
CA GLY A 135 1.77 -11.89 6.60
C GLY A 135 0.83 -11.57 5.43
N CYS A 136 1.14 -10.52 4.66
CA CYS A 136 0.36 -10.21 3.46
C CYS A 136 0.63 -11.20 2.33
N VAL A 137 -0.38 -11.43 1.50
CA VAL A 137 -0.26 -12.13 0.21
C VAL A 137 0.15 -11.10 -0.86
N VAL A 138 1.44 -10.95 -1.11
CA VAL A 138 1.94 -9.96 -2.05
C VAL A 138 1.88 -10.50 -3.48
N ILE A 139 1.09 -9.84 -4.35
CA ILE A 139 0.94 -10.23 -5.76
C ILE A 139 2.30 -10.24 -6.46
N GLY A 140 2.57 -11.30 -7.23
CA GLY A 140 3.86 -11.48 -7.93
C GLY A 140 4.17 -10.36 -8.91
N ARG A 141 3.15 -9.84 -9.62
CA ARG A 141 3.29 -8.73 -10.57
C ARG A 141 3.31 -7.40 -9.83
N SER A 142 4.23 -6.51 -10.21
CA SER A 142 4.34 -5.15 -9.67
C SER A 142 4.36 -4.13 -10.81
N LEU A 143 3.88 -2.92 -10.54
CA LEU A 143 3.84 -1.83 -11.51
C LEU A 143 5.05 -0.91 -11.29
N LEU A 144 6.02 -0.97 -12.22
CA LEU A 144 7.23 -0.15 -12.20
C LEU A 144 7.19 0.83 -13.35
N THR A 145 7.17 2.12 -13.02
CA THR A 145 7.10 3.21 -13.98
C THR A 145 8.18 4.26 -13.73
N ASN A 146 8.51 5.01 -14.75
CA ASN A 146 9.35 6.21 -14.69
C ASN A 146 9.06 7.11 -15.88
N LYS A 147 9.76 8.25 -16.00
CA LYS A 147 9.56 9.20 -17.12
C LYS A 147 9.72 8.59 -18.51
N LYS A 148 10.53 7.52 -18.66
CA LYS A 148 10.79 6.85 -19.94
C LYS A 148 9.93 5.60 -20.15
N LYS A 149 9.36 5.07 -19.06
CA LYS A 149 8.56 3.84 -19.05
C LYS A 149 7.23 4.13 -18.35
N PRO A 150 6.19 4.57 -19.09
CA PRO A 150 4.86 4.78 -18.53
C PRO A 150 4.24 3.47 -18.05
N ALA A 151 3.13 3.55 -17.35
CA ALA A 151 2.36 2.40 -16.96
C ALA A 151 1.89 1.60 -18.16
N ASN A 152 2.03 0.29 -18.11
CA ASN A 152 1.52 -0.61 -19.15
C ASN A 152 0.08 -1.02 -18.79
N PRO A 153 -0.92 -0.71 -19.63
CA PRO A 153 -2.33 -1.06 -19.37
C PRO A 153 -2.55 -2.56 -19.14
N ASP A 154 -1.85 -3.45 -19.83
CA ASP A 154 -1.96 -4.89 -19.62
C ASP A 154 -1.45 -5.30 -18.23
N THR A 155 -0.41 -4.62 -17.72
CA THR A 155 0.07 -4.84 -16.37
C THR A 155 -0.94 -4.34 -15.35
N ILE A 156 -1.51 -3.14 -15.56
CA ILE A 156 -2.55 -2.60 -14.69
C ILE A 156 -3.74 -3.55 -14.63
N ASN A 157 -4.27 -3.97 -15.76
CA ASN A 157 -5.45 -4.84 -15.85
C ASN A 157 -5.22 -6.22 -15.21
N ALA A 158 -4.01 -6.76 -15.29
CA ALA A 158 -3.68 -8.07 -14.75
C ALA A 158 -3.60 -8.11 -13.20
N ILE A 159 -3.41 -6.97 -12.52
CA ILE A 159 -3.29 -6.91 -11.06
C ILE A 159 -4.63 -7.18 -10.36
N PRO A 160 -5.75 -6.49 -10.71
CA PRO A 160 -7.07 -6.80 -10.15
C PRO A 160 -7.55 -8.22 -10.47
N VAL A 161 -7.23 -8.75 -11.66
CA VAL A 161 -7.54 -10.14 -12.03
C VAL A 161 -6.83 -11.13 -11.10
N SER A 162 -5.57 -10.87 -10.75
CA SER A 162 -4.83 -11.72 -9.79
C SER A 162 -5.49 -11.74 -8.41
N TYR A 163 -6.04 -10.60 -7.95
CA TYR A 163 -6.81 -10.53 -6.71
C TYR A 163 -8.07 -11.41 -6.76
N THR A 164 -8.83 -11.33 -7.84
CA THR A 164 -10.07 -12.11 -8.01
C THR A 164 -9.80 -13.62 -8.01
N HIS A 165 -8.70 -14.04 -8.62
CA HIS A 165 -8.29 -15.46 -8.62
C HIS A 165 -7.87 -15.96 -7.24
N LEU A 166 -7.14 -15.17 -6.47
CA LEU A 166 -6.74 -15.54 -5.11
C LEU A 166 -7.95 -15.76 -4.22
N ARG A 167 -8.95 -14.88 -4.28
CA ARG A 167 -10.20 -15.03 -3.51
C ARG A 167 -11.06 -16.22 -3.89
N ALA A 168 -11.07 -16.62 -5.15
CA ALA A 168 -11.85 -17.76 -5.62
C ALA A 168 -11.34 -19.12 -5.07
N HIS A 169 -10.14 -19.15 -4.51
CA HIS A 169 -9.55 -20.34 -3.89
C HIS A 169 -9.72 -20.39 -2.37
N GLU A 170 -10.28 -19.34 -1.75
CA GLU A 170 -10.54 -19.27 -0.30
C GLU A 170 -11.98 -19.69 0.09
N THR A 171 -12.82 -19.98 -0.90
CA THR A 171 -14.20 -20.48 -0.74
C THR A 171 -14.31 -21.94 -1.16
#